data_51c808b2251a803f2711d9c111258198
#
_entry.id   51c808b2251a803f2711d9c111258198
#
_cell.length_a   1.000
_cell.length_b   1.000
_cell.length_c   1.000
_cell.angle_alpha   90.00
_cell.angle_beta   90.00
_cell.angle_gamma   90.00
#
_symmetry.space_group_name_H-M   'P 1'
#
loop_
_entity.id
_entity.type
_entity.pdbx_description
1 polymer ?
#
loop_
_entity_poly.entity_id
_entity_poly.type
_entity_poly.pdbx_seq_one_letter_code
_entity_poly.pdbx_strand_id
1 'polypeptide(L)' 'MKKNVFNITVPLNYQGYRIDKFLQSQIDQLSRTRLQSLIHEGYVILNNIVTNNSAKKVKENDKIKINFPQPNETFI' A
#
# COMPACT_ATOMS: atom_id res chain seq x y z
N MET A 1 18.73 6.22 10.38
CA MET A 1 17.68 5.38 10.40
C MET A 1 16.86 5.42 9.19
N LYS A 2 16.53 4.27 8.68
CA LYS A 2 15.78 4.18 7.49
C LYS A 2 14.37 3.93 7.76
N LYS A 3 13.48 4.58 7.03
CA LYS A 3 12.10 4.29 7.15
C LYS A 3 11.64 3.60 5.91
N ASN A 4 10.97 2.50 6.05
CA ASN A 4 10.44 1.77 4.92
C ASN A 4 9.00 2.18 4.72
N VAL A 5 8.83 3.39 4.22
CA VAL A 5 7.51 3.96 4.00
C VAL A 5 7.40 4.44 2.57
N PHE A 6 6.31 4.10 1.92
CA PHE A 6 6.04 4.52 0.57
C PHE A 6 4.79 5.38 0.58
N ASN A 7 4.88 6.59 0.04
CA ASN A 7 3.74 7.49 -0.03
C ASN A 7 3.40 7.76 -1.48
N ILE A 8 2.12 7.74 -1.80
CA ILE A 8 1.70 8.02 -3.15
C ILE A 8 0.32 8.67 -3.13
N THR A 9 0.07 9.54 -4.09
CA THR A 9 -1.23 10.16 -4.27
C THR A 9 -1.86 9.58 -5.53
N VAL A 10 -3.14 9.27 -5.46
CA VAL A 10 -3.85 8.64 -6.56
C VAL A 10 -4.14 9.67 -7.65
N PRO A 11 -3.65 9.45 -8.88
CA PRO A 11 -4.00 10.35 -9.97
C PRO A 11 -5.40 10.06 -10.51
N LEU A 12 -5.92 11.00 -11.25
CA LEU A 12 -7.28 10.90 -11.77
C LEU A 12 -7.49 9.63 -12.59
N ASN A 13 -6.52 9.25 -13.37
CA ASN A 13 -6.71 8.10 -14.26
C ASN A 13 -6.79 6.77 -13.52
N TYR A 14 -6.58 6.76 -12.21
CA TYR A 14 -6.73 5.55 -11.42
C TYR A 14 -7.95 5.62 -10.50
N GLN A 15 -8.76 6.66 -10.64
CA GLN A 15 -9.95 6.75 -9.80
C GLN A 15 -10.87 5.57 -10.06
N GLY A 16 -11.35 4.95 -9.01
CA GLY A 16 -12.23 3.79 -9.12
C GLY A 16 -11.53 2.46 -9.16
N TYR A 17 -10.20 2.44 -9.24
CA TYR A 17 -9.46 1.19 -9.20
C TYR A 17 -9.48 0.65 -7.78
N ARG A 18 -9.38 -0.67 -7.66
CA ARG A 18 -9.18 -1.27 -6.36
C ARG A 18 -7.80 -0.87 -5.86
N ILE A 19 -7.68 -0.70 -4.55
CA ILE A 19 -6.42 -0.26 -3.98
C ILE A 19 -5.29 -1.25 -4.25
N ASP A 20 -5.59 -2.56 -4.23
CA ASP A 20 -4.58 -3.56 -4.49
C ASP A 20 -4.08 -3.48 -5.94
N LYS A 21 -4.98 -3.25 -6.87
CA LYS A 21 -4.59 -3.13 -8.27
C LYS A 21 -3.79 -1.87 -8.50
N PHE A 22 -4.21 -0.77 -7.90
CA PHE A 22 -3.50 0.48 -8.05
C PHE A 22 -2.08 0.37 -7.50
N LEU A 23 -1.96 -0.16 -6.30
CA LEU A 23 -0.64 -0.26 -5.67
C LEU A 23 0.26 -1.22 -6.43
N GLN A 24 -0.30 -2.28 -6.97
CA GLN A 24 0.52 -3.21 -7.75
C GLN A 24 1.06 -2.56 -9.02
N SER A 25 0.31 -1.65 -9.61
CA SER A 25 0.78 -0.95 -10.78
C SER A 25 1.88 0.06 -10.44
N GLN A 26 1.91 0.53 -9.20
CA GLN A 26 2.89 1.54 -8.79
C GLN A 26 4.15 0.93 -8.20
N ILE A 27 4.08 -0.26 -7.67
CA ILE A 27 5.21 -0.89 -7.02
C ILE A 27 5.44 -2.25 -7.66
N ASP A 28 6.28 -2.24 -8.69
CA ASP A 28 6.54 -3.45 -9.43
C ASP A 28 7.18 -4.54 -8.62
N GLN A 29 7.94 -4.14 -7.62
CA GLN A 29 8.73 -5.11 -6.87
C GLN A 29 7.92 -5.91 -5.89
N LEU A 30 6.70 -5.49 -5.62
CA LEU A 30 5.85 -6.24 -4.71
C LEU A 30 5.05 -7.27 -5.48
N SER A 31 5.08 -8.50 -5.00
CA SER A 31 4.20 -9.50 -5.56
C SER A 31 2.79 -9.23 -5.08
N ARG A 32 1.82 -9.79 -5.79
CA ARG A 32 0.44 -9.65 -5.39
C ARG A 32 0.22 -10.23 -3.99
N THR A 33 0.80 -11.38 -3.73
CA THR A 33 0.64 -12.01 -2.42
C THR A 33 1.20 -11.14 -1.32
N ARG A 34 2.38 -10.57 -1.54
CA ARG A 34 2.98 -9.72 -0.54
C ARG A 34 2.13 -8.48 -0.29
N LEU A 35 1.62 -7.88 -1.35
CA LEU A 35 0.80 -6.71 -1.23
C LEU A 35 -0.48 -7.02 -0.46
N GLN A 36 -1.11 -8.15 -0.76
CA GLN A 36 -2.31 -8.56 -0.06
C GLN A 36 -2.04 -8.71 1.45
N SER A 37 -0.91 -9.31 1.78
CA SER A 37 -0.54 -9.45 3.17
C SER A 37 -0.37 -8.10 3.85
N LEU A 38 0.29 -7.17 3.18
CA LEU A 38 0.49 -5.85 3.76
C LEU A 38 -0.84 -5.15 4.01
N ILE A 39 -1.77 -5.27 3.09
CA ILE A 39 -3.08 -4.66 3.25
C ILE A 39 -3.82 -5.31 4.42
N HIS A 40 -3.85 -6.62 4.45
CA HIS A 40 -4.61 -7.32 5.48
C HIS A 40 -4.03 -7.12 6.88
N GLU A 41 -2.75 -6.88 6.96
CA GLU A 41 -2.12 -6.70 8.27
C GLU A 41 -2.14 -5.26 8.74
N GLY A 42 -2.72 -4.36 7.97
CA GLY A 42 -2.88 -3.00 8.43
C GLY A 42 -1.71 -2.09 8.14
N TYR A 43 -0.84 -2.47 7.24
CA TYR A 43 0.31 -1.63 6.88
C TYR A 43 -0.02 -0.62 5.81
N VAL A 44 -1.23 -0.65 5.26
CA VAL A 44 -1.63 0.30 4.23
C VAL A 44 -2.62 1.29 4.83
N ILE A 45 -2.32 2.56 4.69
CA ILE A 45 -3.12 3.63 5.26
C ILE A 45 -3.62 4.50 4.13
N LEU A 46 -4.92 4.70 4.08
CA LEU A 46 -5.56 5.53 3.07
C LEU A 46 -6.12 6.76 3.76
N ASN A 47 -5.61 7.93 3.41
CA ASN A 47 -6.06 9.19 4.00
C ASN A 47 -6.04 9.14 5.53
N ASN A 48 -4.93 8.64 6.07
CA ASN A 48 -4.70 8.52 7.52
C ASN A 48 -5.61 7.50 8.22
N ILE A 49 -6.24 6.62 7.46
CA ILE A 49 -7.08 5.58 8.02
C ILE A 49 -6.55 4.24 7.57
N VAL A 50 -6.29 3.37 8.52
CA VAL A 50 -5.79 2.03 8.19
C VAL A 50 -6.83 1.30 7.35
N THR A 51 -6.37 0.76 6.22
CA THR A 51 -7.23 0.06 5.30
C THR A 51 -6.77 -1.38 5.21
N ASN A 52 -7.63 -2.31 5.58
CA ASN A 52 -7.31 -3.72 5.47
C ASN A 52 -8.21 -4.45 4.50
N ASN A 53 -8.86 -3.70 3.62
CA ASN A 53 -9.71 -4.26 2.59
C ASN A 53 -9.09 -4.02 1.23
N SER A 54 -8.59 -5.07 0.61
CA SER A 54 -7.89 -4.93 -0.67
C SER A 54 -8.81 -4.54 -1.80
N ALA A 55 -10.10 -4.69 -1.63
CA ALA A 55 -11.07 -4.31 -2.66
C ALA A 55 -11.53 -2.87 -2.54
N LYS A 56 -10.99 -2.13 -1.58
CA LYS A 56 -11.35 -0.73 -1.42
C LYS A 56 -11.00 0.05 -2.67
N LYS A 57 -11.92 0.87 -3.15
CA LYS A 57 -11.67 1.65 -4.35
C LYS A 57 -11.05 2.99 -4.00
N VAL A 58 -10.09 3.40 -4.80
CA VAL A 58 -9.41 4.66 -4.56
C VAL A 58 -10.05 5.76 -5.39
N LYS A 59 -9.81 7.00 -4.99
CA LYS A 59 -10.31 8.16 -5.70
C LYS A 59 -9.17 9.10 -5.99
N GLU A 60 -9.38 10.00 -6.92
CA GLU A 60 -8.39 11.00 -7.23
C GLU A 60 -7.99 11.74 -5.96
N ASN A 61 -6.72 12.00 -5.81
CA ASN A 61 -6.13 12.72 -4.69
C ASN A 61 -6.15 11.97 -3.36
N ASP A 62 -6.57 10.72 -3.35
CA ASP A 62 -6.43 9.91 -2.14
C ASP A 62 -4.96 9.73 -1.84
N LYS A 63 -4.60 9.81 -0.58
CA LYS A 63 -3.22 9.66 -0.16
C LYS A 63 -3.03 8.31 0.48
N ILE A 64 -2.11 7.54 -0.06
CA ILE A 64 -1.87 6.19 0.41
C ILE A 64 -0.47 6.11 0.97
N LYS A 65 -0.35 5.51 2.13
CA LYS A 65 0.92 5.32 2.78
C LYS A 65 1.07 3.84 3.09
N ILE A 66 2.19 3.27 2.72
CA ILE A 66 2.46 1.88 3.00
C ILE A 66 3.66 1.81 3.92
N ASN A 67 3.47 1.20 5.08
CA ASN A 67 4.56 0.95 6.00
C ASN A 67 5.06 -0.45 5.77
N PHE A 68 6.30 -0.59 5.31
CA PHE A 68 6.87 -1.91 5.10
C PHE A 68 7.51 -2.36 6.40
N PRO A 69 7.14 -3.52 6.92
CA PRO A 69 7.81 -4.01 8.12
C PRO A 69 9.26 -4.27 7.80
N GLN A 70 10.11 -4.00 8.76
CA GLN A 70 11.52 -4.23 8.58
C GLN A 70 11.77 -5.69 8.36
N PRO A 71 12.60 -6.06 7.44
CA PRO A 71 13.00 -7.44 7.37
C PRO A 71 13.73 -7.74 8.66
N ASN A 72 13.39 -8.84 9.23
CA ASN A 72 13.96 -9.17 10.49
C ASN A 72 15.29 -9.76 10.28
N GLU A 73 16.24 -9.07 10.53
CA GLU A 73 17.50 -9.58 10.40
C GLU A 73 18.03 -10.06 11.57
N THR A 74 17.73 -10.14 12.18
CA THR A 74 18.28 -10.60 13.26
C THR A 74 18.61 -11.71 13.57
N PHE A 75 18.85 -11.73 13.15
CA PHE A 75 19.16 -12.52 13.37
C PHE A 75 19.76 -12.96 13.74
N ILE A 76 20.03 -13.05 13.96
CA ILE A 76 20.41 -13.49 14.20
C ILE A 76 20.64 -13.92 14.52
#